data_1e79ba791af6dde95f60c9f79b6071fc
#
_entry.id   1e79ba791af6dde95f60c9f79b6071fc
#
_cell.length_a   1.000
_cell.length_b   1.000
_cell.length_c   1.000
_cell.angle_alpha   90.00
_cell.angle_beta   90.00
_cell.angle_gamma   90.00
#
_symmetry.space_group_name_H-M   'P 1'
#
loop_
_entity.id
_entity.type
_entity.pdbx_description
1 polymer ?
#
loop_
_entity_poly.entity_id
_entity_poly.type
_entity_poly.pdbx_seq_one_letter_code
_entity_poly.pdbx_strand_id
1 'polypeptide(L)'
;MHFDLITVIGLIGGAFYLASHYMRRMVPLRTLSLFSNILFIIYAVFHLHFDWAKLAVLPEFLLNSILLPVNARRLLEILRLTKEIEKVTDKSPVSEWLLPHMHMHKHHAGHVLFREGDEADEIYYVASGTLRLEGVGATIGPDNLVGEIALFSPEKKRTLTVVCETDCELCMMTDEQIYQLYYQNPKLGFYFMKLVVSRLLKDVQRHKAAAQAA
;
A
#
# COMPACT_ATOMS: atom_id res chain seq x y z
N MET A 1 32.48 30.00 -30.94
CA MET A 1 31.14 29.40 -30.99
C MET A 1 30.36 29.99 -29.81
N HIS A 2 29.55 31.03 -30.06
CA HIS A 2 28.68 31.57 -29.02
C HIS A 2 27.47 30.63 -28.92
N PHE A 3 27.37 29.87 -27.87
CA PHE A 3 26.13 29.16 -27.54
C PHE A 3 25.12 30.20 -27.10
N ASP A 4 24.09 30.43 -27.91
CA ASP A 4 22.98 31.27 -27.50
C ASP A 4 22.35 30.69 -26.24
N LEU A 5 21.97 31.54 -25.30
CA LEU A 5 21.30 31.15 -24.02
C LEU A 5 20.14 30.15 -24.24
N ILE A 6 19.42 30.31 -25.33
CA ILE A 6 18.31 29.48 -25.76
C ILE A 6 18.76 28.03 -26.03
N THR A 7 19.87 27.87 -26.75
CA THR A 7 20.47 26.55 -27.04
C THR A 7 20.89 25.84 -25.73
N VAL A 8 21.43 26.59 -24.78
CA VAL A 8 21.81 26.04 -23.45
C VAL A 8 20.59 25.56 -22.71
N ILE A 9 19.47 26.29 -22.73
CA ILE A 9 18.19 25.86 -22.10
C ILE A 9 17.71 24.55 -22.72
N GLY A 10 17.73 24.41 -24.04
CA GLY A 10 17.36 23.19 -24.74
C GLY A 10 18.25 21.99 -24.35
N LEU A 11 19.57 22.19 -24.25
CA LEU A 11 20.53 21.16 -23.85
C LEU A 11 20.29 20.71 -22.39
N ILE A 12 20.03 21.64 -21.48
CA ILE A 12 19.69 21.34 -20.10
C ILE A 12 18.37 20.55 -20.03
N GLY A 13 17.34 20.95 -20.80
CA GLY A 13 16.08 20.22 -20.92
C GLY A 13 16.30 18.77 -21.38
N GLY A 14 17.14 18.58 -22.39
CA GLY A 14 17.54 17.26 -22.88
C GLY A 14 18.29 16.43 -21.84
N ALA A 15 19.19 17.04 -21.07
CA ALA A 15 19.88 16.37 -19.97
C ALA A 15 18.91 15.90 -18.87
N PHE A 16 17.94 16.71 -18.46
CA PHE A 16 16.89 16.31 -17.52
C PHE A 16 16.00 15.20 -18.09
N TYR A 17 15.68 15.25 -19.38
CA TYR A 17 14.94 14.19 -20.05
C TYR A 17 15.67 12.86 -19.97
N LEU A 18 16.95 12.82 -20.38
CA LEU A 18 17.78 11.62 -20.29
C LEU A 18 17.94 11.14 -18.85
N ALA A 19 18.22 12.03 -17.92
CA ALA A 19 18.35 11.69 -16.49
C ALA A 19 17.05 11.07 -15.94
N SER A 20 15.88 11.53 -16.38
CA SER A 20 14.61 10.96 -15.96
C SER A 20 14.48 9.47 -16.30
N HIS A 21 15.02 9.02 -17.46
CA HIS A 21 14.98 7.62 -17.89
C HIS A 21 15.87 6.69 -17.07
N TYR A 22 16.92 7.24 -16.43
CA TYR A 22 17.78 6.47 -15.52
C TYR A 22 17.21 6.31 -14.13
N MET A 23 16.14 7.05 -13.77
CA MET A 23 15.56 7.00 -12.43
C MET A 23 14.69 5.77 -12.25
N ARG A 24 15.05 4.91 -11.29
CA ARG A 24 14.26 3.72 -10.90
C ARG A 24 13.05 4.07 -10.02
N ARG A 25 13.09 5.22 -9.32
CA ARG A 25 12.01 5.67 -8.43
C ARG A 25 11.03 6.56 -9.20
N MET A 26 9.74 6.34 -9.04
CA MET A 26 8.70 7.05 -9.80
C MET A 26 8.62 8.56 -9.52
N VAL A 27 8.83 8.99 -8.27
CA VAL A 27 8.77 10.42 -7.91
C VAL A 27 9.87 11.23 -8.58
N PRO A 28 11.18 10.90 -8.42
CA PRO A 28 12.26 11.63 -9.13
C PRO A 28 12.09 11.59 -10.64
N LEU A 29 11.68 10.46 -11.22
CA LEU A 29 11.43 10.33 -12.65
C LEU A 29 10.42 11.37 -13.13
N ARG A 30 9.25 11.47 -12.46
CA ARG A 30 8.20 12.42 -12.84
C ARG A 30 8.62 13.88 -12.60
N THR A 31 9.35 14.14 -11.52
CA THR A 31 9.86 15.49 -11.22
C THR A 31 10.84 15.96 -12.29
N LEU A 32 11.83 15.13 -12.67
CA LEU A 32 12.78 15.47 -13.73
C LEU A 32 12.09 15.65 -15.09
N SER A 33 11.11 14.80 -15.42
CA SER A 33 10.32 14.94 -16.65
C SER A 33 9.55 16.26 -16.69
N LEU A 34 8.99 16.72 -15.55
CA LEU A 34 8.32 18.03 -15.46
C LEU A 34 9.28 19.19 -15.73
N PHE A 35 10.47 19.18 -15.12
CA PHE A 35 11.49 20.19 -15.36
C PHE A 35 11.92 20.20 -16.84
N SER A 36 12.14 19.01 -17.43
CA SER A 36 12.46 18.89 -18.85
C SER A 36 11.36 19.49 -19.74
N ASN A 37 10.09 19.14 -19.51
CA ASN A 37 8.96 19.66 -20.30
C ASN A 37 8.88 21.19 -20.21
N ILE A 38 9.08 21.78 -19.03
CA ILE A 38 9.08 23.25 -18.85
C ILE A 38 10.20 23.88 -19.65
N LEU A 39 11.42 23.34 -19.58
CA LEU A 39 12.58 23.87 -20.32
C LEU A 39 12.38 23.78 -21.83
N PHE A 40 11.82 22.69 -22.35
CA PHE A 40 11.51 22.55 -23.76
C PHE A 40 10.38 23.50 -24.22
N ILE A 41 9.38 23.76 -23.40
CA ILE A 41 8.34 24.75 -23.68
C ILE A 41 8.98 26.16 -23.76
N ILE A 42 9.81 26.52 -22.79
CA ILE A 42 10.52 27.79 -22.78
C ILE A 42 11.40 27.93 -24.04
N TYR A 43 12.19 26.89 -24.37
CA TYR A 43 13.02 26.83 -25.58
C TYR A 43 12.18 27.05 -26.84
N ALA A 44 11.06 26.36 -26.97
CA ALA A 44 10.18 26.45 -28.13
C ALA A 44 9.52 27.84 -28.27
N VAL A 45 9.05 28.43 -27.16
CA VAL A 45 8.44 29.78 -27.15
C VAL A 45 9.45 30.84 -27.63
N PHE A 46 10.68 30.79 -27.13
CA PHE A 46 11.72 31.72 -27.57
C PHE A 46 12.03 31.57 -29.05
N HIS A 47 12.10 30.35 -29.58
CA HIS A 47 12.31 30.11 -31.00
C HIS A 47 11.15 30.59 -31.87
N LEU A 48 9.90 30.39 -31.48
CA LEU A 48 8.70 30.84 -32.17
C LEU A 48 8.58 32.38 -32.18
N HIS A 49 9.00 33.02 -31.07
CA HIS A 49 8.90 34.49 -30.96
C HIS A 49 9.91 35.24 -31.87
N PHE A 50 11.06 34.65 -32.13
CA PHE A 50 12.14 35.29 -32.91
C PHE A 50 12.11 34.96 -34.39
N ASP A 51 11.49 33.86 -34.83
CA ASP A 51 11.50 33.46 -36.24
C ASP A 51 10.36 32.50 -36.60
N TRP A 52 9.29 33.04 -37.19
CA TRP A 52 8.14 32.27 -37.65
C TRP A 52 8.46 31.24 -38.75
N ALA A 53 9.60 31.35 -39.41
CA ALA A 53 10.05 30.39 -40.41
C ALA A 53 10.48 29.04 -39.82
N LYS A 54 10.63 28.97 -38.48
CA LYS A 54 11.02 27.74 -37.75
C LYS A 54 9.84 26.95 -37.20
N LEU A 55 8.79 26.76 -38.01
CA LEU A 55 7.65 25.87 -37.67
C LEU A 55 8.06 24.44 -37.25
N ALA A 56 9.34 24.07 -37.51
CA ALA A 56 9.89 22.77 -37.07
C ALA A 56 9.86 22.54 -35.55
N VAL A 57 9.78 23.60 -34.73
CA VAL A 57 9.73 23.51 -33.25
C VAL A 57 8.30 23.34 -32.72
N LEU A 58 7.29 23.53 -33.57
CA LEU A 58 5.89 23.44 -33.18
C LEU A 58 5.48 22.06 -32.65
N PRO A 59 5.89 20.93 -33.27
CA PRO A 59 5.56 19.59 -32.74
C PRO A 59 6.13 19.37 -31.33
N GLU A 60 7.34 19.85 -31.05
CA GLU A 60 7.99 19.75 -29.77
C GLU A 60 7.26 20.58 -28.70
N PHE A 61 6.86 21.81 -29.05
CA PHE A 61 6.02 22.65 -28.18
C PHE A 61 4.70 22.00 -27.82
N LEU A 62 3.97 21.49 -28.82
CA LEU A 62 2.69 20.82 -28.60
C LEU A 62 2.83 19.58 -27.73
N LEU A 63 3.82 18.73 -28.03
CA LEU A 63 4.07 17.51 -27.27
C LEU A 63 4.37 17.80 -25.81
N ASN A 64 5.29 18.72 -25.50
CA ASN A 64 5.65 19.06 -24.13
C ASN A 64 4.51 19.78 -23.39
N SER A 65 3.70 20.59 -24.10
CA SER A 65 2.52 21.24 -23.52
C SER A 65 1.44 20.23 -23.09
N ILE A 66 1.29 19.10 -23.81
CA ILE A 66 0.39 18.00 -23.45
C ILE A 66 1.00 17.14 -22.33
N LEU A 67 2.30 16.83 -22.42
CA LEU A 67 2.98 15.98 -21.42
C LEU A 67 3.11 16.64 -20.06
N LEU A 68 3.21 17.97 -20.00
CA LEU A 68 3.32 18.72 -18.75
C LEU A 68 2.16 18.42 -17.78
N PRO A 69 0.88 18.66 -18.15
CA PRO A 69 -0.24 18.38 -17.26
C PRO A 69 -0.41 16.88 -16.98
N VAL A 70 -0.10 15.99 -17.92
CA VAL A 70 -0.15 14.54 -17.72
C VAL A 70 0.87 14.10 -16.68
N ASN A 71 2.12 14.57 -16.77
CA ASN A 71 3.16 14.24 -15.79
C ASN A 71 2.87 14.87 -14.41
N ALA A 72 2.34 16.10 -14.38
CA ALA A 72 1.94 16.77 -13.14
C ALA A 72 0.81 15.99 -12.42
N ARG A 73 -0.23 15.61 -13.16
CA ARG A 73 -1.33 14.82 -12.60
C ARG A 73 -0.84 13.49 -12.04
N ARG A 74 0.00 12.76 -12.77
CA ARG A 74 0.58 11.49 -12.31
C ARG A 74 1.47 11.66 -11.07
N LEU A 75 2.27 12.73 -11.01
CA LEU A 75 3.08 13.03 -9.83
C LEU A 75 2.21 13.29 -8.62
N LEU A 76 1.17 14.13 -8.76
CA LEU A 76 0.22 14.42 -7.68
C LEU A 76 -0.50 13.16 -7.20
N GLU A 77 -0.90 12.28 -8.12
CA GLU A 77 -1.52 11.00 -7.79
C GLU A 77 -0.58 10.11 -6.96
N ILE A 78 0.70 9.97 -7.37
CA ILE A 78 1.70 9.20 -6.62
C ILE A 78 1.92 9.81 -5.22
N LEU A 79 2.08 11.13 -5.12
CA LEU A 79 2.29 11.81 -3.84
C LEU A 79 1.06 11.68 -2.92
N ARG A 80 -0.14 11.76 -3.49
CA ARG A 80 -1.39 11.55 -2.75
C ARG A 80 -1.49 10.12 -2.23
N LEU A 81 -1.22 9.12 -3.08
CA LEU A 81 -1.24 7.71 -2.68
C LEU A 81 -0.22 7.43 -1.58
N THR A 82 1.00 7.99 -1.67
CA THR A 82 2.03 7.83 -0.63
C THR A 82 1.59 8.42 0.70
N LYS A 83 1.02 9.64 0.70
CA LYS A 83 0.50 10.27 1.92
C LYS A 83 -0.70 9.53 2.53
N GLU A 84 -1.57 8.97 1.68
CA GLU A 84 -2.71 8.18 2.16
C GLU A 84 -2.26 6.86 2.77
N ILE A 85 -1.24 6.19 2.19
CA ILE A 85 -0.63 4.98 2.78
C ILE A 85 -0.02 5.31 4.15
N GLU A 86 0.68 6.43 4.28
CA GLU A 86 1.29 6.86 5.55
C GLU A 86 0.23 7.15 6.64
N LYS A 87 -0.89 7.77 6.28
CA LYS A 87 -2.01 8.04 7.21
C LYS A 87 -2.73 6.79 7.67
N VAL A 88 -2.99 5.83 6.77
CA VAL A 88 -3.64 4.54 7.08
C VAL A 88 -2.75 3.70 8.01
N THR A 89 -1.44 3.94 7.97
CA THR A 89 -0.45 3.17 8.73
C THR A 89 -0.52 3.43 10.24
N ASP A 90 -0.97 4.60 10.69
CA ASP A 90 -0.84 5.01 12.10
C ASP A 90 -2.15 5.03 12.92
N LYS A 91 -3.34 5.10 12.32
CA LYS A 91 -4.55 5.42 13.09
C LYS A 91 -5.88 4.77 12.67
N SER A 92 -5.95 3.97 11.62
CA SER A 92 -7.25 3.38 11.22
C SER A 92 -7.46 2.02 11.88
N PRO A 93 -8.50 1.84 12.74
CA PRO A 93 -8.87 0.54 13.26
C PRO A 93 -9.20 -0.43 12.11
N VAL A 94 -8.88 -1.70 12.27
CA VAL A 94 -9.25 -2.80 11.35
C VAL A 94 -10.75 -2.75 11.01
N SER A 95 -11.55 -2.39 12.01
CA SER A 95 -12.99 -2.24 11.94
C SER A 95 -13.48 -1.32 10.82
N GLU A 96 -12.81 -0.19 10.59
CA GLU A 96 -13.27 0.82 9.62
C GLU A 96 -13.20 0.32 8.17
N TRP A 97 -12.24 -0.56 7.87
CA TRP A 97 -11.97 -1.01 6.50
C TRP A 97 -12.54 -2.39 6.17
N LEU A 98 -12.55 -3.30 7.14
CA LEU A 98 -12.95 -4.68 6.92
C LEU A 98 -14.41 -4.96 7.30
N LEU A 99 -14.90 -4.37 8.40
CA LEU A 99 -16.26 -4.64 8.89
C LEU A 99 -17.37 -4.45 7.84
N PRO A 100 -17.34 -3.43 6.94
CA PRO A 100 -18.37 -3.29 5.92
C PRO A 100 -18.47 -4.47 4.93
N HIS A 101 -17.41 -5.31 4.87
CA HIS A 101 -17.30 -6.44 3.95
C HIS A 101 -17.35 -7.80 4.65
N MET A 102 -17.52 -7.81 5.98
CA MET A 102 -17.56 -9.01 6.79
C MET A 102 -18.99 -9.40 7.17
N HIS A 103 -19.20 -10.68 7.42
CA HIS A 103 -20.48 -11.23 7.88
C HIS A 103 -20.39 -11.57 9.35
N MET A 104 -21.41 -11.15 10.14
CA MET A 104 -21.46 -11.38 11.58
C MET A 104 -22.04 -12.75 11.91
N HIS A 105 -21.36 -13.48 12.77
CA HIS A 105 -21.78 -14.77 13.33
C HIS A 105 -21.68 -14.74 14.86
N LYS A 106 -22.63 -15.42 15.52
CA LYS A 106 -22.65 -15.56 16.98
C LYS A 106 -22.23 -16.99 17.35
N HIS A 107 -21.33 -17.09 18.32
CA HIS A 107 -20.84 -18.35 18.83
C HIS A 107 -20.96 -18.37 20.38
N HIS A 108 -21.39 -19.51 20.91
CA HIS A 108 -21.48 -19.68 22.36
C HIS A 108 -20.13 -19.99 22.98
N ALA A 109 -19.99 -19.70 24.26
CA ALA A 109 -18.84 -20.10 25.07
C ALA A 109 -18.55 -21.61 24.92
N GLY A 110 -17.27 -21.96 24.78
CA GLY A 110 -16.83 -23.34 24.54
C GLY A 110 -16.82 -23.76 23.07
N HIS A 111 -17.35 -22.95 22.14
CA HIS A 111 -17.29 -23.27 20.71
C HIS A 111 -15.85 -23.22 20.21
N VAL A 112 -15.41 -24.28 19.53
CA VAL A 112 -14.10 -24.32 18.85
C VAL A 112 -14.24 -23.64 17.50
N LEU A 113 -13.58 -22.51 17.32
CA LEU A 113 -13.65 -21.71 16.10
C LEU A 113 -12.90 -22.43 14.97
N PHE A 114 -11.69 -22.90 15.25
CA PHE A 114 -10.87 -23.74 14.38
C PHE A 114 -9.80 -24.46 15.21
N ARG A 115 -9.24 -25.54 14.65
CA ARG A 115 -8.19 -26.35 15.29
C ARG A 115 -6.85 -26.15 14.63
N GLU A 116 -5.78 -26.36 15.37
CA GLU A 116 -4.43 -26.44 14.81
C GLU A 116 -4.37 -27.49 13.70
N GLY A 117 -3.76 -27.13 12.55
CA GLY A 117 -3.65 -27.98 11.36
C GLY A 117 -4.85 -27.92 10.40
N ASP A 118 -5.97 -27.32 10.79
CA ASP A 118 -7.10 -27.10 9.88
C ASP A 118 -6.69 -26.18 8.70
N GLU A 119 -7.42 -26.26 7.59
CA GLU A 119 -7.24 -25.35 6.47
C GLU A 119 -7.66 -23.93 6.85
N ALA A 120 -6.87 -22.93 6.42
CA ALA A 120 -7.11 -21.54 6.73
C ALA A 120 -7.73 -20.83 5.52
N ASP A 121 -9.04 -20.78 5.48
CA ASP A 121 -9.86 -20.22 4.42
C ASP A 121 -10.59 -18.92 4.83
N GLU A 122 -10.53 -18.56 6.11
CA GLU A 122 -11.26 -17.45 6.68
C GLU A 122 -10.42 -16.68 7.71
N ILE A 123 -10.76 -15.40 7.91
CA ILE A 123 -10.31 -14.57 9.04
C ILE A 123 -11.51 -14.09 9.84
N TYR A 124 -11.27 -13.84 11.11
CA TYR A 124 -12.29 -13.41 12.05
C TYR A 124 -11.87 -12.12 12.74
N TYR A 125 -12.81 -11.18 12.84
CA TYR A 125 -12.69 -9.99 13.67
C TYR A 125 -13.60 -10.16 14.89
N VAL A 126 -13.05 -9.96 16.07
CA VAL A 126 -13.78 -10.06 17.33
C VAL A 126 -14.54 -8.77 17.59
N ALA A 127 -15.85 -8.77 17.35
CA ALA A 127 -16.71 -7.63 17.65
C ALA A 127 -17.06 -7.57 19.14
N SER A 128 -17.36 -8.74 19.77
CA SER A 128 -17.57 -8.85 21.21
C SER A 128 -17.17 -10.24 21.71
N GLY A 129 -16.92 -10.35 23.00
CA GLY A 129 -16.49 -11.59 23.64
C GLY A 129 -14.98 -11.76 23.71
N THR A 130 -14.52 -12.92 24.15
CA THR A 130 -13.11 -13.27 24.34
C THR A 130 -12.83 -14.65 23.75
N LEU A 131 -11.76 -14.74 22.97
CA LEU A 131 -11.22 -15.97 22.41
C LEU A 131 -10.01 -16.42 23.22
N ARG A 132 -9.86 -17.73 23.45
CA ARG A 132 -8.71 -18.35 24.08
C ARG A 132 -7.90 -19.11 23.04
N LEU A 133 -6.58 -18.86 23.03
CA LEU A 133 -5.61 -19.57 22.20
C LEU A 133 -5.09 -20.78 23.00
N GLU A 134 -5.43 -21.99 22.57
CA GLU A 134 -4.93 -23.20 23.21
C GLU A 134 -3.44 -23.39 22.93
N GLY A 135 -2.74 -23.92 23.90
CA GLY A 135 -1.28 -24.15 23.82
C GLY A 135 -0.42 -22.95 24.23
N VAL A 136 -0.93 -21.71 24.12
CA VAL A 136 -0.17 -20.50 24.46
C VAL A 136 -0.70 -19.81 25.72
N GLY A 137 -1.91 -20.17 26.18
CA GLY A 137 -2.56 -19.58 27.36
C GLY A 137 -2.89 -18.08 27.20
N ALA A 138 -2.94 -17.59 25.97
CA ALA A 138 -3.26 -16.19 25.68
C ALA A 138 -4.73 -16.04 25.30
N THR A 139 -5.31 -14.88 25.60
CA THR A 139 -6.66 -14.51 25.22
C THR A 139 -6.66 -13.33 24.22
N ILE A 140 -7.68 -13.29 23.38
CA ILE A 140 -7.90 -12.24 22.40
C ILE A 140 -9.29 -11.66 22.63
N GLY A 141 -9.35 -10.37 22.95
CA GLY A 141 -10.60 -9.62 23.15
C GLY A 141 -11.05 -8.86 21.90
N PRO A 142 -12.08 -8.01 22.07
CA PRO A 142 -12.62 -7.19 20.98
C PRO A 142 -11.57 -6.34 20.25
N ASP A 143 -11.93 -5.87 19.06
CA ASP A 143 -11.10 -5.05 18.18
C ASP A 143 -9.83 -5.75 17.66
N ASN A 144 -9.79 -7.08 17.66
CA ASN A 144 -8.69 -7.88 17.16
C ASN A 144 -9.11 -8.78 15.99
N LEU A 145 -8.16 -9.04 15.08
CA LEU A 145 -8.28 -10.07 14.04
C LEU A 145 -7.66 -11.38 14.53
N VAL A 146 -8.20 -12.51 14.05
CA VAL A 146 -7.72 -13.86 14.34
C VAL A 146 -7.75 -14.69 13.06
N GLY A 147 -6.73 -15.55 12.89
CA GLY A 147 -6.61 -16.46 11.75
C GLY A 147 -5.89 -15.88 10.55
N GLU A 148 -5.46 -14.62 10.58
CA GLU A 148 -4.76 -13.94 9.50
C GLU A 148 -3.37 -14.51 9.23
N ILE A 149 -2.64 -14.99 10.23
CA ILE A 149 -1.29 -15.54 10.06
C ILE A 149 -1.33 -16.77 9.17
N ALA A 150 -2.23 -17.68 9.44
CA ALA A 150 -2.38 -18.93 8.70
C ALA A 150 -2.81 -18.68 7.24
N LEU A 151 -3.67 -17.71 7.02
CA LEU A 151 -4.13 -17.35 5.67
C LEU A 151 -2.99 -16.90 4.76
N PHE A 152 -2.02 -16.18 5.31
CA PHE A 152 -0.85 -15.69 4.56
C PHE A 152 0.37 -16.61 4.66
N SER A 153 0.27 -17.74 5.35
CA SER A 153 1.33 -18.75 5.39
C SER A 153 1.34 -19.59 4.10
N PRO A 154 2.51 -20.09 3.67
CA PRO A 154 2.60 -20.94 2.48
C PRO A 154 1.78 -22.24 2.58
N GLU A 155 1.68 -22.81 3.79
CA GLU A 155 0.97 -24.04 4.06
C GLU A 155 -0.54 -23.85 4.21
N LYS A 156 -1.02 -22.62 4.36
CA LYS A 156 -2.44 -22.28 4.62
C LYS A 156 -3.07 -23.11 5.73
N LYS A 157 -2.32 -23.37 6.81
CA LYS A 157 -2.79 -24.17 7.94
C LYS A 157 -2.85 -23.37 9.23
N ARG A 158 -3.90 -23.62 10.04
CA ARG A 158 -4.07 -23.00 11.35
C ARG A 158 -2.90 -23.37 12.26
N THR A 159 -2.29 -22.37 12.87
CA THR A 159 -1.11 -22.54 13.74
C THR A 159 -1.44 -22.85 15.18
N LEU A 160 -2.68 -22.64 15.60
CA LEU A 160 -3.18 -22.84 16.97
C LEU A 160 -4.66 -23.19 16.94
N THR A 161 -5.14 -23.88 17.98
CA THR A 161 -6.58 -24.05 18.23
C THR A 161 -7.13 -22.82 18.93
N VAL A 162 -8.27 -22.30 18.46
CA VAL A 162 -8.96 -21.14 19.03
C VAL A 162 -10.35 -21.52 19.47
N VAL A 163 -10.69 -21.15 20.72
CA VAL A 163 -11.96 -21.46 21.37
C VAL A 163 -12.60 -20.18 21.90
N CYS A 164 -13.90 -20.06 21.75
CA CYS A 164 -14.68 -18.99 22.38
C CYS A 164 -14.70 -19.19 23.89
N GLU A 165 -14.06 -18.34 24.67
CA GLU A 165 -14.03 -18.41 26.12
C GLU A 165 -15.33 -17.88 26.71
N THR A 166 -15.92 -16.88 26.07
CA THR A 166 -17.26 -16.34 26.38
C THR A 166 -18.15 -16.46 25.14
N ASP A 167 -19.41 -16.07 25.23
CA ASP A 167 -20.24 -15.83 24.07
C ASP A 167 -19.59 -14.74 23.23
N CYS A 168 -19.40 -14.98 21.91
CA CYS A 168 -18.68 -14.12 21.00
C CYS A 168 -19.55 -13.71 19.80
N GLU A 169 -19.45 -12.47 19.41
CA GLU A 169 -19.88 -12.01 18.10
C GLU A 169 -18.63 -11.80 17.23
N LEU A 170 -18.52 -12.59 16.17
CA LEU A 170 -17.37 -12.59 15.26
C LEU A 170 -17.83 -12.17 13.87
N CYS A 171 -17.10 -11.24 13.26
CA CYS A 171 -17.28 -10.91 11.85
C CYS A 171 -16.25 -11.69 11.06
N MET A 172 -16.69 -12.47 10.08
CA MET A 172 -15.81 -13.31 9.26
C MET A 172 -15.74 -12.82 7.82
N MET A 173 -14.63 -13.16 7.18
CA MET A 173 -14.37 -12.93 5.75
C MET A 173 -13.52 -14.08 5.20
N THR A 174 -13.90 -14.58 4.01
CA THR A 174 -13.14 -15.64 3.34
C THR A 174 -11.88 -15.12 2.68
N ASP A 175 -10.94 -16.01 2.38
CA ASP A 175 -9.70 -15.70 1.67
C ASP A 175 -9.98 -15.11 0.27
N GLU A 176 -10.98 -15.62 -0.45
CA GLU A 176 -11.37 -15.09 -1.76
C GLU A 176 -11.86 -13.64 -1.67
N GLN A 177 -12.65 -13.31 -0.65
CA GLN A 177 -13.11 -11.92 -0.41
C GLN A 177 -11.95 -10.99 -0.08
N ILE A 178 -10.96 -11.48 0.69
CA ILE A 178 -9.75 -10.73 1.02
C ILE A 178 -8.91 -10.47 -0.24
N TYR A 179 -8.73 -11.48 -1.10
CA TYR A 179 -8.04 -11.31 -2.37
C TYR A 179 -8.76 -10.33 -3.29
N GLN A 180 -10.09 -10.37 -3.40
CA GLN A 180 -10.87 -9.42 -4.18
C GLN A 180 -10.69 -7.99 -3.66
N LEU A 181 -10.77 -7.79 -2.34
CA LEU A 181 -10.52 -6.51 -1.70
C LEU A 181 -9.09 -6.00 -1.94
N TYR A 182 -8.09 -6.88 -1.90
CA TYR A 182 -6.70 -6.56 -2.20
C TYR A 182 -6.54 -6.05 -3.64
N TYR A 183 -7.14 -6.72 -4.63
CA TYR A 183 -7.09 -6.30 -6.02
C TYR A 183 -7.81 -4.97 -6.27
N GLN A 184 -8.91 -4.73 -5.58
CA GLN A 184 -9.66 -3.46 -5.66
C GLN A 184 -8.97 -2.32 -4.91
N ASN A 185 -8.32 -2.62 -3.80
CA ASN A 185 -7.64 -1.64 -2.96
C ASN A 185 -6.28 -2.15 -2.45
N PRO A 186 -5.19 -1.89 -3.20
CA PRO A 186 -3.83 -2.32 -2.81
C PRO A 186 -3.36 -1.82 -1.43
N LYS A 187 -3.99 -0.77 -0.89
CA LYS A 187 -3.71 -0.25 0.45
C LYS A 187 -4.02 -1.28 1.54
N LEU A 188 -5.08 -2.09 1.35
CA LEU A 188 -5.43 -3.17 2.27
C LEU A 188 -4.32 -4.22 2.37
N GLY A 189 -3.70 -4.60 1.25
CA GLY A 189 -2.58 -5.55 1.26
C GLY A 189 -1.39 -5.04 2.08
N PHE A 190 -1.05 -3.76 1.95
CA PHE A 190 0.01 -3.15 2.77
C PHE A 190 -0.37 -3.12 4.25
N TYR A 191 -1.63 -2.85 4.57
CA TYR A 191 -2.16 -2.89 5.93
C TYR A 191 -2.05 -4.31 6.54
N PHE A 192 -2.50 -5.35 5.82
CA PHE A 192 -2.39 -6.74 6.26
C PHE A 192 -0.94 -7.16 6.48
N MET A 193 -0.05 -6.82 5.57
CA MET A 193 1.38 -7.10 5.72
C MET A 193 1.93 -6.48 7.00
N LYS A 194 1.61 -5.22 7.29
CA LYS A 194 2.03 -4.53 8.51
C LYS A 194 1.45 -5.21 9.77
N LEU A 195 0.17 -5.59 9.72
CA LEU A 195 -0.49 -6.30 10.82
C LEU A 195 0.22 -7.62 11.14
N VAL A 196 0.43 -8.47 10.13
CA VAL A 196 1.10 -9.77 10.28
C VAL A 196 2.51 -9.60 10.82
N VAL A 197 3.30 -8.69 10.24
CA VAL A 197 4.67 -8.40 10.69
C VAL A 197 4.67 -7.90 12.14
N SER A 198 3.76 -7.02 12.52
CA SER A 198 3.69 -6.50 13.89
C SER A 198 3.38 -7.60 14.92
N ARG A 199 2.54 -8.58 14.56
CA ARG A 199 2.21 -9.73 15.41
C ARG A 199 3.39 -10.70 15.52
N LEU A 200 4.01 -11.06 14.41
CA LEU A 200 5.20 -11.92 14.43
C LEU A 200 6.31 -11.32 15.29
N LEU A 201 6.53 -10.00 15.23
CA LEU A 201 7.51 -9.32 16.09
C LEU A 201 7.14 -9.39 17.57
N LYS A 202 5.85 -9.24 17.91
CA LYS A 202 5.37 -9.39 19.29
C LYS A 202 5.57 -10.82 19.81
N ASP A 203 5.30 -11.81 18.97
CA ASP A 203 5.50 -13.22 19.35
C ASP A 203 6.98 -13.55 19.56
N VAL A 204 7.87 -13.08 18.69
CA VAL A 204 9.32 -13.20 18.88
C VAL A 204 9.79 -12.53 20.18
N GLN A 205 9.22 -11.37 20.52
CA GLN A 205 9.56 -10.68 21.78
C GLN A 205 9.07 -11.47 23.01
N ARG A 206 7.85 -12.05 22.97
CA ARG A 206 7.33 -12.91 24.05
C ARG A 206 8.19 -14.15 24.26
N HIS A 207 8.58 -14.83 23.16
CA HIS A 207 9.46 -15.98 23.25
C HIS A 207 10.84 -15.63 23.83
N LYS A 208 11.41 -14.49 23.44
CA LYS A 208 12.69 -14.01 24.03
C LYS A 208 12.56 -13.69 25.50
N ALA A 209 11.48 -13.03 25.92
CA ALA A 209 11.23 -12.72 27.33
C ALA A 209 11.02 -14.00 28.18
N ALA A 210 10.31 -14.99 27.66
CA ALA A 210 10.12 -16.30 28.32
C ALA A 210 11.45 -17.06 28.45
N ALA A 211 12.29 -17.04 27.41
CA ALA A 211 13.61 -17.69 27.45
C ALA A 211 14.62 -17.00 28.39
N GLN A 212 14.43 -15.73 28.71
CA GLN A 212 15.27 -14.99 29.67
C GLN A 212 14.79 -15.15 31.13
N ALA A 213 13.55 -15.59 31.33
CA ALA A 213 12.96 -15.80 32.66
C ALA A 213 13.07 -17.24 33.16
N ALA A 214 13.51 -18.16 32.30
CA ALA A 214 13.81 -19.58 32.59
C ALA A 214 15.29 -19.81 32.86
#